data_4f8c01a250614ce81ec32de95b6552d2
#
_entry.id   4f8c01a250614ce81ec32de95b6552d2
#
_cell.length_a   1.000
_cell.length_b   1.000
_cell.length_c   1.000
_cell.angle_alpha   90.00
_cell.angle_beta   90.00
_cell.angle_gamma   90.00
#
_symmetry.space_group_name_H-M   'P 1'
#
loop_
_entity.id
_entity.type
_entity.pdbx_description
1 polymer ?
#
loop_
_entity_poly.entity_id
_entity_poly.type
_entity_poly.pdbx_seq_one_letter_code
_entity_poly.pdbx_strand_id
1 'polypeptide(L)'
;MTADVYAGDHDLPDAAKTTRPAGAATFNVIADADADLVVRVSVALNLLNVAPRVFHMESQPEGTAAVRALIECAEPQAQLIARKLQQLTSVRDVVLKYAPA
;
A
#
# COMPACT_ATOMS: atom_id res chain seq x y z
N MET A 1 -26.40 -12.06 -10.09
CA MET A 1 -25.72 -11.41 -9.82
C MET A 1 -25.24 -11.42 -9.58
N THR A 2 -25.92 -11.45 -9.74
CA THR A 2 -25.22 -10.89 -9.44
C THR A 2 -24.88 -10.75 -9.29
N ALA A 3 -25.17 -10.32 -9.74
CA ALA A 3 -24.47 -9.69 -9.47
C ALA A 3 -24.20 -9.54 -9.32
N ASP A 4 -24.74 -9.74 -9.38
CA ASP A 4 -24.13 -9.12 -9.10
C ASP A 4 -24.08 -8.87 -8.79
N VAL A 5 -24.43 -8.76 -9.18
CA VAL A 5 -23.96 -8.05 -8.78
C VAL A 5 -23.82 -7.77 -8.45
N TYR A 6 -24.37 -8.07 -8.38
CA TYR A 6 -23.87 -7.33 -8.08
C TYR A 6 -23.65 -7.04 -8.22
N ALA A 7 -24.17 -6.65 -8.81
CA ALA A 7 -23.66 -5.90 -8.93
C ALA A 7 -23.15 -5.75 -9.02
N GLY A 8 -23.76 -5.81 -9.30
CA GLY A 8 -23.02 -5.23 -9.35
C GLY A 8 -22.63 -5.10 -9.60
N ASP A 9 -22.91 -4.86 -9.98
CA ASP A 9 -22.26 -4.29 -10.22
C ASP A 9 -22.23 -4.09 -10.32
N HIS A 10 -22.61 -3.93 -10.62
CA HIS A 10 -22.13 -3.38 -10.61
C HIS A 10 -21.90 -2.90 -10.71
N ASP A 11 -22.41 -2.79 -11.17
CA ASP A 11 -21.97 -2.05 -11.32
C ASP A 11 -21.40 -1.58 -11.41
N LEU A 12 -21.22 -1.52 -11.85
CA LEU A 12 -20.48 -0.86 -12.15
C LEU A 12 -20.10 -0.56 -12.78
N PRO A 13 -20.25 -0.19 -13.04
CA PRO A 13 -19.69 0.12 -13.82
C PRO A 13 -18.92 0.26 -14.25
N ASP A 14 -18.84 0.20 -14.69
CA ASP A 14 -17.87 0.36 -15.04
C ASP A 14 -17.22 1.06 -15.18
N ALA A 15 -18.00 1.01 -15.48
CA ALA A 15 -16.86 1.66 -15.85
C ALA A 15 -16.06 2.07 -14.89
N ALA A 16 -16.46 2.58 -14.28
CA ALA A 16 -15.56 2.84 -13.33
C ALA A 16 -15.05 1.63 -12.75
N LYS A 17 -15.69 0.69 -12.73
CA LYS A 17 -15.15 -0.41 -12.25
C LYS A 17 -14.26 -1.04 -13.13
N THR A 18 -14.36 -0.69 -14.19
CA THR A 18 -13.43 -1.24 -15.10
C THR A 18 -12.12 -0.52 -15.11
N THR A 19 -11.98 0.48 -14.33
CA THR A 19 -10.71 1.14 -14.21
C THR A 19 -9.71 0.17 -13.62
N ARG A 20 -8.65 -0.09 -14.35
CA ARG A 20 -7.60 -0.96 -13.87
C ARG A 20 -6.46 -0.14 -13.33
N PRO A 21 -5.72 -0.67 -12.36
CA PRO A 21 -4.52 0.02 -11.90
C PRO A 21 -3.56 0.21 -13.06
N ALA A 22 -2.87 1.35 -13.07
CA ALA A 22 -1.90 1.64 -14.10
C ALA A 22 -0.60 0.90 -13.88
N GLY A 23 -0.44 0.21 -12.76
CA GLY A 23 0.76 -0.55 -12.48
C GLY A 23 0.78 -1.01 -11.05
N ALA A 24 1.97 -1.31 -10.56
CA ALA A 24 2.15 -1.81 -9.21
C ALA A 24 3.37 -1.17 -8.57
N ALA A 25 3.24 -0.80 -7.31
CA ALA A 25 4.31 -0.20 -6.54
C ALA A 25 4.74 -1.16 -5.43
N THR A 26 6.05 -1.34 -5.28
CA THR A 26 6.61 -2.07 -4.17
C THR A 26 7.30 -1.07 -3.26
N PHE A 27 6.92 -1.10 -1.99
CA PHE A 27 7.49 -0.22 -0.97
C PHE A 27 8.31 -1.07 -0.01
N ASN A 28 9.57 -0.70 0.13
CA ASN A 28 10.45 -1.32 1.13
C ASN A 28 10.73 -0.27 2.18
N VAL A 29 10.26 -0.51 3.40
CA VAL A 29 10.33 0.45 4.49
C VAL A 29 11.25 -0.11 5.54
N ILE A 30 12.21 0.70 5.97
CA ILE A 30 13.06 0.38 7.12
C ILE A 30 12.64 1.31 8.25
N ALA A 31 12.35 0.73 9.39
CA ALA A 31 11.87 1.49 10.55
C ALA A 31 12.43 0.90 11.82
N ASP A 32 12.31 1.64 12.92
CA ASP A 32 12.60 1.08 14.24
C ASP A 32 11.60 -0.02 14.55
N ALA A 33 12.05 -1.11 15.14
CA ALA A 33 11.20 -2.21 15.53
C ALA A 33 10.38 -1.77 16.74
N ASP A 34 9.13 -1.44 16.46
CA ASP A 34 8.21 -0.84 17.42
C ASP A 34 6.92 -1.66 17.35
N ALA A 35 6.35 -1.97 18.50
CA ALA A 35 5.14 -2.77 18.54
C ALA A 35 3.99 -2.15 17.75
N ASP A 36 3.99 -0.82 17.63
CA ASP A 36 2.92 -0.11 16.92
C ASP A 36 3.19 0.07 15.44
N LEU A 37 4.32 -0.39 14.93
CA LEU A 37 4.72 -0.10 13.55
C LEU A 37 3.68 -0.63 12.56
N VAL A 38 3.23 -1.87 12.72
CA VAL A 38 2.24 -2.45 11.81
C VAL A 38 0.96 -1.63 11.83
N VAL A 39 0.54 -1.22 13.03
CA VAL A 39 -0.69 -0.43 13.18
C VAL A 39 -0.54 0.91 12.48
N ARG A 40 0.59 1.60 12.68
CA ARG A 40 0.82 2.90 12.06
C ARG A 40 0.82 2.82 10.55
N VAL A 41 1.50 1.82 10.00
CA VAL A 41 1.54 1.65 8.55
C VAL A 41 0.15 1.31 8.03
N SER A 42 -0.55 0.42 8.71
CA SER A 42 -1.90 0.01 8.29
C SER A 42 -2.87 1.19 8.31
N VAL A 43 -2.80 2.03 9.35
CA VAL A 43 -3.65 3.20 9.44
C VAL A 43 -3.33 4.18 8.32
N ALA A 44 -2.05 4.40 8.04
CA ALA A 44 -1.65 5.31 6.97
C ALA A 44 -2.19 4.86 5.62
N LEU A 45 -2.08 3.57 5.32
CA LEU A 45 -2.59 3.03 4.06
C LEU A 45 -4.12 3.13 4.02
N ASN A 46 -4.78 2.86 5.14
CA ASN A 46 -6.22 2.95 5.20
C ASN A 46 -6.71 4.38 4.96
N LEU A 47 -6.01 5.36 5.51
CA LEU A 47 -6.36 6.76 5.30
C LEU A 47 -6.20 7.18 3.85
N LEU A 48 -5.29 6.54 3.13
CA LEU A 48 -5.10 6.78 1.70
C LEU A 48 -6.01 5.91 0.84
N ASN A 49 -6.85 5.12 1.48
CA ASN A 49 -7.82 4.25 0.82
C ASN A 49 -7.15 3.24 -0.11
N VAL A 50 -6.04 2.68 0.34
CA VAL A 50 -5.33 1.65 -0.42
C VAL A 50 -5.22 0.39 0.41
N ALA A 51 -5.25 -0.75 -0.27
CA ALA A 51 -5.08 -2.04 0.38
C ALA A 51 -3.94 -2.77 -0.31
N PRO A 52 -2.92 -3.18 0.43
CA PRO A 52 -1.80 -3.89 -0.20
C PRO A 52 -2.22 -5.30 -0.63
N ARG A 53 -1.68 -5.73 -1.76
CA ARG A 53 -1.80 -7.11 -2.20
C ARG A 53 -0.90 -8.02 -1.38
N VAL A 54 0.24 -7.49 -0.99
CA VAL A 54 1.20 -8.20 -0.16
C VAL A 54 1.64 -7.25 0.93
N PHE A 55 1.69 -7.74 2.15
CA PHE A 55 2.17 -6.96 3.27
C PHE A 55 3.00 -7.90 4.14
N HIS A 56 4.29 -7.62 4.24
CA HIS A 56 5.21 -8.49 4.95
C HIS A 56 6.07 -7.65 5.87
N MET A 57 6.20 -8.07 7.13
CA MET A 57 7.08 -7.40 8.08
C MET A 57 8.02 -8.41 8.69
N GLU A 58 9.27 -7.99 8.83
CA GLU A 58 10.32 -8.84 9.38
C GLU A 58 11.18 -8.04 10.32
N SER A 59 11.40 -8.57 11.53
CA SER A 59 12.30 -7.94 12.48
C SER A 59 13.75 -8.20 12.09
N GLN A 60 14.57 -7.20 12.30
CA GLN A 60 15.99 -7.24 12.00
C GLN A 60 16.78 -7.28 13.30
N PRO A 61 17.99 -7.84 13.29
CA PRO A 61 18.77 -8.00 14.54
C PRO A 61 19.13 -6.69 15.23
N GLU A 62 19.22 -5.59 14.48
CA GLU A 62 19.68 -4.33 15.05
C GLU A 62 18.58 -3.52 15.72
N GLY A 63 17.44 -4.11 15.99
CA GLY A 63 16.32 -3.37 16.56
C GLY A 63 15.54 -2.58 15.53
N THR A 64 15.68 -2.94 14.26
CA THR A 64 14.88 -2.36 13.19
C THR A 64 13.92 -3.40 12.64
N ALA A 65 13.03 -2.96 11.77
CA ALA A 65 12.10 -3.83 11.08
C ALA A 65 12.05 -3.42 9.61
N ALA A 66 11.88 -4.42 8.75
CA ALA A 66 11.69 -4.19 7.33
C ALA A 66 10.25 -4.53 6.98
N VAL A 67 9.57 -3.61 6.32
CA VAL A 67 8.21 -3.82 5.85
C VAL A 67 8.21 -3.76 4.33
N ARG A 68 7.58 -4.74 3.71
CA ARG A 68 7.42 -4.73 2.27
C ARG A 68 5.94 -4.77 1.95
N ALA A 69 5.50 -3.84 1.12
CA ALA A 69 4.11 -3.75 0.69
C ALA A 69 4.06 -3.65 -0.82
N LEU A 70 3.17 -4.44 -1.42
CA LEU A 70 2.91 -4.37 -2.85
C LEU A 70 1.51 -3.82 -3.03
N ILE A 71 1.39 -2.71 -3.75
CA ILE A 71 0.14 -2.00 -3.92
C ILE A 71 -0.07 -1.72 -5.40
N GLU A 72 -1.23 -2.11 -5.93
CA GLU A 72 -1.59 -1.79 -7.30
C GLU A 72 -2.15 -0.38 -7.35
N CYS A 73 -1.48 0.50 -8.08
CA CYS A 73 -1.86 1.91 -8.15
C CYS A 73 -1.14 2.60 -9.29
N ALA A 74 -1.58 3.81 -9.60
CA ALA A 74 -0.88 4.66 -10.54
C ALA A 74 0.35 5.28 -9.89
N GLU A 75 1.30 5.69 -10.70
CA GLU A 75 2.56 6.21 -10.19
C GLU A 75 2.40 7.45 -9.29
N PRO A 76 1.56 8.44 -9.65
CA PRO A 76 1.38 9.58 -8.74
C PRO A 76 0.87 9.18 -7.36
N GLN A 77 0.01 8.18 -7.31
CA GLN A 77 -0.49 7.67 -6.03
C GLN A 77 0.63 6.97 -5.27
N ALA A 78 1.48 6.23 -5.97
CA ALA A 78 2.63 5.57 -5.34
C ALA A 78 3.56 6.60 -4.69
N GLN A 79 3.80 7.73 -5.37
CA GLN A 79 4.62 8.80 -4.81
C GLN A 79 4.00 9.38 -3.54
N LEU A 80 2.68 9.57 -3.56
CA LEU A 80 1.98 10.08 -2.38
C LEU A 80 2.09 9.11 -1.21
N ILE A 81 1.91 7.82 -1.47
CA ILE A 81 2.02 6.80 -0.44
C ILE A 81 3.42 6.81 0.16
N ALA A 82 4.45 6.88 -0.68
CA ALA A 82 5.83 6.91 -0.21
C ALA A 82 6.06 8.08 0.73
N ARG A 83 5.57 9.27 0.36
CA ARG A 83 5.72 10.45 1.20
C ARG A 83 5.02 10.28 2.54
N LYS A 84 3.82 9.69 2.52
CA LYS A 84 3.09 9.47 3.78
C LYS A 84 3.81 8.48 4.67
N LEU A 85 4.36 7.43 4.10
CA LEU A 85 5.11 6.46 4.89
C LEU A 85 6.37 7.09 5.51
N GLN A 86 7.04 7.97 4.77
CA GLN A 86 8.22 8.64 5.28
C GLN A 86 7.92 9.57 6.44
N GLN A 87 6.68 10.02 6.57
CA GLN A 87 6.27 10.92 7.64
C GLN A 87 5.94 10.19 8.93
N LEU A 88 5.84 8.88 8.90
CA LEU A 88 5.50 8.12 10.11
C LEU A 88 6.65 8.12 11.08
N THR A 89 6.33 8.25 12.35
CA THR A 89 7.31 8.12 13.42
C THR A 89 7.95 6.74 13.33
N SER A 90 9.22 6.65 13.55
CA SER A 90 10.02 5.44 13.53
C SER A 90 10.44 4.99 12.13
N VAL A 91 9.86 5.52 11.07
CA VAL A 91 10.29 5.17 9.72
C VAL A 91 11.59 5.90 9.41
N ARG A 92 12.59 5.14 8.98
CA ARG A 92 13.92 5.66 8.66
C ARG A 92 14.14 5.82 7.18
N ASP A 93 13.56 4.91 6.38
CA ASP A 93 13.81 4.92 4.94
C ASP A 93 12.65 4.25 4.24
N VAL A 94 12.31 4.77 3.06
CA VAL A 94 11.28 4.20 2.19
C VAL A 94 11.85 4.15 0.79
N VAL A 95 11.90 2.94 0.21
CA VAL A 95 12.33 2.76 -1.17
C VAL A 95 11.12 2.33 -1.97
N LEU A 96 10.79 3.10 -2.98
CA LEU A 96 9.68 2.83 -3.88
C LEU A 96 10.23 2.32 -5.20
N LYS A 97 9.70 1.20 -5.64
CA LYS A 97 9.92 0.69 -7.00
C LYS A 97 8.60 0.58 -7.69
N TYR A 98 8.46 1.23 -8.83
CA TYR A 98 7.21 1.26 -9.55
C TYR A 98 7.35 0.54 -10.88
N ALA A 99 6.39 -0.35 -11.16
CA ALA A 99 6.31 -1.06 -12.42
C ALA A 99 5.02 -0.64 -13.13
N PRO A 100 5.10 0.07 -14.26
CA PRO A 100 3.89 0.43 -15.00
C PRO A 100 3.22 -0.82 -15.56
N ALA A 101 1.94 -0.70 -15.78
CA ALA A 101 1.16 -1.81 -16.32
C ALA A 101 1.54 -2.13 -17.77
#